data_605d4c3c7c1153afec911ffeadb3f025
#
_entry.id   605d4c3c7c1153afec911ffeadb3f025
#
_cell.length_a   1.000
_cell.length_b   1.000
_cell.length_c   1.000
_cell.angle_alpha   90.00
_cell.angle_beta   90.00
_cell.angle_gamma   90.00
#
_symmetry.space_group_name_H-M   'P 1'
#
loop_
_entity.id
_entity.type
_entity.pdbx_description
1 polymer ?
#
loop_
_entity_poly.entity_id
_entity_poly.type
_entity_poly.pdbx_seq_one_letter_code
_entity_poly.pdbx_strand_id
1 'polypeptide(L)'
;EPKETRHDIVKGYVGFKGVPVSSADAFYACMSEYTFTKDDALKLGDVLGWCFNDFEKDPQSLNNKINLDAFQGNFSGWDGSYRPLEKLIKASMNDDSSYKHVSTVYHLILNKDPHAVVKTTFRGTNAYGGVVKQTVAARVNVRTGEVDSILDN
;
A
#
# COMPACT_ATOMS: atom_id res chain seq x y z
N GLU A 1 0.10 11.40 10.20
CA GLU A 1 -0.32 11.09 11.58
C GLU A 1 -0.14 9.62 11.93
N PRO A 2 0.15 9.27 13.22
CA PRO A 2 0.28 7.88 13.62
C PRO A 2 -0.99 7.06 13.34
N LYS A 3 -0.81 5.79 13.03
CA LYS A 3 -1.88 4.86 12.69
C LYS A 3 -2.96 4.77 13.78
N GLU A 4 -2.54 4.68 15.03
CA GLU A 4 -3.44 4.60 16.19
C GLU A 4 -4.30 5.85 16.30
N THR A 5 -3.71 7.02 16.09
CA THR A 5 -4.44 8.30 16.11
C THR A 5 -5.48 8.34 15.00
N ARG A 6 -5.17 7.85 13.81
CA ARG A 6 -6.12 7.80 12.70
C ARG A 6 -7.30 6.88 13.02
N HIS A 7 -7.07 5.73 13.64
CA HIS A 7 -8.14 4.83 14.08
C HIS A 7 -9.08 5.51 15.08
N ASP A 8 -8.51 6.23 16.06
CA ASP A 8 -9.29 6.94 17.07
C ASP A 8 -10.13 8.07 16.45
N ILE A 9 -9.57 8.81 15.50
CA ILE A 9 -10.29 9.87 14.78
C ILE A 9 -11.47 9.27 14.01
N VAL A 10 -11.27 8.18 13.31
CA VAL A 10 -12.34 7.53 12.55
C VAL A 10 -13.45 7.04 13.47
N LYS A 11 -13.12 6.41 14.60
CA LYS A 11 -14.11 5.97 15.60
C LYS A 11 -14.92 7.14 16.15
N GLY A 12 -14.25 8.23 16.49
CA GLY A 12 -14.92 9.43 16.97
C GLY A 12 -15.86 10.04 15.94
N TYR A 13 -15.41 10.10 14.69
CA TYR A 13 -16.22 10.62 13.58
C TYR A 13 -17.47 9.78 13.34
N VAL A 14 -17.32 8.45 13.30
CA VAL A 14 -18.43 7.50 13.10
C VAL A 14 -19.46 7.68 14.22
N GLY A 15 -19.02 7.78 15.48
CA GLY A 15 -19.89 8.01 16.62
C GLY A 15 -20.62 9.36 16.53
N PHE A 16 -19.92 10.42 16.17
CA PHE A 16 -20.49 11.75 16.03
C PHE A 16 -21.59 11.79 14.95
N LYS A 17 -21.40 11.08 13.85
CA LYS A 17 -22.39 11.04 12.76
C LYS A 17 -23.52 10.05 13.01
N GLY A 18 -23.53 9.35 14.14
CA GLY A 18 -24.57 8.37 14.45
C GLY A 18 -24.50 7.10 13.61
N VAL A 19 -23.37 6.82 13.01
CA VAL A 19 -23.14 5.58 12.25
C VAL A 19 -22.81 4.46 13.24
N PRO A 20 -23.30 3.21 13.01
CA PRO A 20 -22.95 2.09 13.90
C PRO A 20 -21.44 1.90 14.04
N VAL A 21 -20.96 1.65 15.26
CA VAL A 21 -19.53 1.42 15.54
C VAL A 21 -18.99 0.24 14.73
N SER A 22 -19.85 -0.75 14.41
CA SER A 22 -19.46 -1.87 13.55
C SER A 22 -19.00 -1.45 12.15
N SER A 23 -19.34 -0.23 11.72
CA SER A 23 -18.91 0.32 10.44
C SER A 23 -17.56 1.06 10.49
N ALA A 24 -16.93 1.17 11.67
CA ALA A 24 -15.69 1.93 11.83
C ALA A 24 -14.56 1.37 10.95
N ASP A 25 -14.42 0.06 10.84
CA ASP A 25 -13.39 -0.57 10.01
C ASP A 25 -13.60 -0.26 8.52
N ALA A 26 -14.86 -0.27 8.06
CA ALA A 26 -15.19 0.08 6.67
C ALA A 26 -14.88 1.56 6.39
N PHE A 27 -15.16 2.45 7.33
CA PHE A 27 -14.80 3.86 7.22
C PHE A 27 -13.29 4.05 7.20
N TYR A 28 -12.58 3.31 8.04
CA TYR A 28 -11.12 3.37 8.04
C TYR A 28 -10.54 2.90 6.71
N ALA A 29 -11.05 1.81 6.15
CA ALA A 29 -10.63 1.32 4.84
C ALA A 29 -10.94 2.35 3.74
N CYS A 30 -12.09 2.98 3.78
CA CYS A 30 -12.46 4.04 2.84
C CYS A 30 -11.49 5.23 2.93
N MET A 31 -11.20 5.69 4.14
CA MET A 31 -10.24 6.77 4.39
C MET A 31 -8.85 6.40 3.88
N SER A 32 -8.40 5.17 4.19
CA SER A 32 -7.10 4.67 3.76
C SER A 32 -6.98 4.66 2.24
N GLU A 33 -7.98 4.15 1.54
CA GLU A 33 -7.98 4.09 0.08
C GLU A 33 -7.96 5.49 -0.54
N TYR A 34 -8.78 6.42 -0.05
CA TYR A 34 -8.80 7.79 -0.56
C TYR A 34 -7.48 8.53 -0.31
N THR A 35 -6.92 8.43 0.90
CA THR A 35 -5.69 9.15 1.23
C THR A 35 -4.47 8.60 0.49
N PHE A 36 -4.47 7.31 0.17
CA PHE A 36 -3.37 6.70 -0.57
C PHE A 36 -3.44 7.00 -2.07
N THR A 37 -4.65 7.10 -2.63
CA THR A 37 -4.85 7.26 -4.08
C THR A 37 -5.03 8.71 -4.52
N LYS A 38 -5.15 9.65 -3.57
CA LYS A 38 -5.34 11.08 -3.84
C LYS A 38 -4.17 11.90 -3.31
N ASP A 39 -4.26 13.22 -3.47
CA ASP A 39 -3.22 14.16 -3.06
C ASP A 39 -2.98 14.14 -1.55
N ASP A 40 -1.71 14.15 -1.14
CA ASP A 40 -1.29 14.20 0.27
C ASP A 40 -1.76 15.45 1.01
N ALA A 41 -2.12 16.50 0.28
CA ALA A 41 -2.63 17.75 0.86
C ALA A 41 -4.07 17.64 1.41
N LEU A 42 -4.74 16.51 1.19
CA LEU A 42 -6.12 16.30 1.63
C LEU A 42 -6.24 16.28 3.15
N LYS A 43 -7.24 17.00 3.65
CA LYS A 43 -7.57 16.99 5.07
C LYS A 43 -8.37 15.75 5.40
N LEU A 44 -8.07 15.13 6.55
CA LEU A 44 -8.74 13.93 7.02
C LEU A 44 -10.26 14.13 7.16
N GLY A 45 -10.69 15.30 7.63
CA GLY A 45 -12.10 15.63 7.75
C GLY A 45 -12.84 15.62 6.43
N ASP A 46 -12.21 16.11 5.36
CA ASP A 46 -12.80 16.11 4.01
C ASP A 46 -12.96 14.68 3.49
N VAL A 47 -11.91 13.87 3.67
CA VAL A 47 -11.93 12.46 3.24
C VAL A 47 -13.01 11.68 3.99
N LEU A 48 -13.14 11.87 5.29
CA LEU A 48 -14.19 11.22 6.09
C LEU A 48 -15.58 11.67 5.65
N GLY A 49 -15.73 12.94 5.25
CA GLY A 49 -16.97 13.44 4.68
C GLY A 49 -17.35 12.72 3.40
N TRP A 50 -16.40 12.43 2.52
CA TRP A 50 -16.65 11.66 1.31
C TRP A 50 -17.08 10.24 1.63
N CYS A 51 -16.42 9.60 2.59
CA CYS A 51 -16.78 8.26 3.05
C CYS A 51 -18.19 8.24 3.64
N PHE A 52 -18.56 9.26 4.40
CA PHE A 52 -19.89 9.39 4.98
C PHE A 52 -20.97 9.57 3.88
N ASN A 53 -20.68 10.39 2.88
CA ASN A 53 -21.59 10.58 1.74
C ASN A 53 -21.82 9.26 0.99
N ASP A 54 -20.77 8.51 0.73
CA ASP A 54 -20.87 7.18 0.10
C ASP A 54 -21.70 6.23 0.95
N PHE A 55 -21.49 6.23 2.27
CA PHE A 55 -22.24 5.40 3.22
C PHE A 55 -23.72 5.77 3.24
N GLU A 56 -24.08 7.06 3.22
CA GLU A 56 -25.47 7.50 3.21
C GLU A 56 -26.20 7.06 1.94
N LYS A 57 -25.52 7.11 0.79
CA LYS A 57 -26.11 6.68 -0.48
C LYS A 57 -26.34 5.17 -0.51
N ASP A 58 -25.36 4.40 -0.03
CA ASP A 58 -25.41 2.95 0.04
C ASP A 58 -24.47 2.47 1.14
N PRO A 59 -24.99 2.02 2.31
CA PRO A 59 -24.15 1.52 3.40
C PRO A 59 -23.24 0.36 2.99
N GLN A 60 -23.58 -0.38 1.92
CA GLN A 60 -22.78 -1.49 1.43
C GLN A 60 -21.59 -1.01 0.57
N SER A 61 -21.60 0.25 0.12
CA SER A 61 -20.56 0.78 -0.78
C SER A 61 -19.15 0.73 -0.17
N LEU A 62 -19.04 0.83 1.15
CA LEU A 62 -17.74 0.80 1.83
C LEU A 62 -17.20 -0.61 2.06
N ASN A 63 -18.02 -1.65 1.83
CA ASN A 63 -17.61 -3.04 2.08
C ASN A 63 -16.49 -3.51 1.14
N ASN A 64 -16.36 -2.88 -0.02
CA ASN A 64 -15.32 -3.20 -1.01
C ASN A 64 -14.07 -2.32 -0.88
N LYS A 65 -14.08 -1.37 0.04
CA LYS A 65 -12.91 -0.51 0.27
C LYS A 65 -11.79 -1.30 0.96
N ILE A 66 -10.56 -0.90 0.68
CA ILE A 66 -9.38 -1.64 1.11
C ILE A 66 -8.55 -0.77 2.06
N ASN A 67 -8.21 -1.33 3.22
CA ASN A 67 -7.22 -0.74 4.10
C ASN A 67 -5.83 -1.01 3.52
N LEU A 68 -5.16 0.04 3.05
CA LEU A 68 -3.85 -0.04 2.40
C LEU A 68 -2.68 0.14 3.37
N ASP A 69 -2.93 0.16 4.69
CA ASP A 69 -1.89 0.42 5.68
C ASP A 69 -0.73 -0.57 5.62
N ALA A 70 -1.04 -1.86 5.47
CA ALA A 70 -0.01 -2.90 5.40
C ALA A 70 0.86 -2.75 4.14
N PHE A 71 0.22 -2.45 3.01
CA PHE A 71 0.93 -2.18 1.76
C PHE A 71 1.80 -0.93 1.89
N GLN A 72 1.22 0.18 2.32
CA GLN A 72 1.92 1.46 2.47
C GLN A 72 3.08 1.36 3.47
N GLY A 73 2.86 0.67 4.60
CA GLY A 73 3.85 0.53 5.66
C GLY A 73 5.08 -0.28 5.27
N ASN A 74 5.02 -1.04 4.18
CA ASN A 74 6.14 -1.84 3.69
C ASN A 74 7.11 -1.05 2.80
N PHE A 75 6.75 0.18 2.41
CA PHE A 75 7.69 1.05 1.71
C PHE A 75 8.65 1.70 2.71
N SER A 76 9.93 1.69 2.39
CA SER A 76 10.93 2.38 3.18
C SER A 76 10.75 3.89 3.07
N GLY A 77 10.66 4.58 4.20
CA GLY A 77 10.67 6.05 4.22
C GLY A 77 12.02 6.65 3.86
N TRP A 78 13.06 5.82 3.80
CA TRP A 78 14.43 6.24 3.51
C TRP A 78 14.70 6.30 2.00
N ASP A 79 14.45 5.20 1.27
CA ASP A 79 14.79 5.09 -0.15
C ASP A 79 13.60 4.70 -1.04
N GLY A 80 12.41 4.51 -0.46
CA GLY A 80 11.21 4.13 -1.19
C GLY A 80 11.15 2.67 -1.60
N SER A 81 12.12 1.85 -1.19
CA SER A 81 12.10 0.42 -1.54
C SER A 81 10.91 -0.30 -0.90
N TYR A 82 10.39 -1.31 -1.58
CA TYR A 82 9.35 -2.18 -1.05
C TYR A 82 10.01 -3.36 -0.34
N ARG A 83 10.01 -3.35 0.99
CA ARG A 83 10.80 -4.28 1.81
C ARG A 83 10.57 -5.76 1.50
N PRO A 84 9.32 -6.26 1.35
CA PRO A 84 9.14 -7.68 1.04
C PRO A 84 9.74 -8.09 -0.31
N LEU A 85 9.65 -7.23 -1.33
CA LEU A 85 10.25 -7.51 -2.63
C LEU A 85 11.77 -7.44 -2.57
N GLU A 86 12.32 -6.45 -1.89
CA GLU A 86 13.77 -6.33 -1.69
C GLU A 86 14.35 -7.56 -1.03
N LYS A 87 13.67 -8.10 -0.02
CA LYS A 87 14.09 -9.32 0.68
C LYS A 87 14.15 -10.52 -0.28
N LEU A 88 13.15 -10.66 -1.15
CA LEU A 88 13.13 -11.73 -2.14
C LEU A 88 14.22 -11.57 -3.20
N ILE A 89 14.47 -10.35 -3.64
CA ILE A 89 15.53 -10.04 -4.60
C ILE A 89 16.89 -10.43 -4.01
N LYS A 90 17.18 -9.98 -2.79
CA LYS A 90 18.45 -10.31 -2.12
C LYS A 90 18.63 -11.80 -1.93
N ALA A 91 17.55 -12.53 -1.61
CA ALA A 91 17.61 -13.98 -1.44
C ALA A 91 17.96 -14.72 -2.73
N SER A 92 17.67 -14.14 -3.89
CA SER A 92 17.96 -14.73 -5.20
C SER A 92 19.31 -14.32 -5.79
N MET A 93 20.01 -13.37 -5.16
CA MET A 93 21.27 -12.83 -5.67
C MET A 93 22.45 -13.73 -5.32
N ASN A 94 23.46 -13.77 -6.20
CA ASN A 94 24.73 -14.45 -5.91
C ASN A 94 25.48 -13.78 -4.77
N ASP A 95 25.42 -12.44 -4.72
CA ASP A 95 26.05 -11.64 -3.68
C ASP A 95 25.07 -10.53 -3.25
N ASP A 96 24.31 -10.79 -2.20
CA ASP A 96 23.30 -9.87 -1.69
C ASP A 96 23.91 -8.57 -1.12
N SER A 97 25.18 -8.62 -0.71
CA SER A 97 25.87 -7.41 -0.24
C SER A 97 26.12 -6.40 -1.34
N SER A 98 26.07 -6.84 -2.60
CA SER A 98 26.22 -5.95 -3.76
C SER A 98 24.94 -5.19 -4.13
N TYR A 99 23.79 -5.54 -3.52
CA TYR A 99 22.51 -4.92 -3.80
C TYR A 99 22.55 -3.42 -3.55
N LYS A 100 22.12 -2.64 -4.56
CA LYS A 100 21.93 -1.20 -4.43
C LYS A 100 20.62 -0.80 -5.08
N HIS A 101 19.71 -0.29 -4.27
CA HIS A 101 18.42 0.20 -4.73
C HIS A 101 18.59 1.40 -5.65
N VAL A 102 17.89 1.40 -6.79
CA VAL A 102 17.84 2.54 -7.72
C VAL A 102 16.49 3.23 -7.61
N SER A 103 15.39 2.50 -7.82
CA SER A 103 14.04 3.05 -7.75
C SER A 103 13.01 1.96 -7.53
N THR A 104 11.88 2.33 -6.97
CA THR A 104 10.71 1.46 -6.86
C THR A 104 9.49 2.26 -7.29
N VAL A 105 8.71 1.69 -8.20
CA VAL A 105 7.42 2.24 -8.64
C VAL A 105 6.34 1.21 -8.44
N TYR A 106 5.11 1.65 -8.33
CA TYR A 106 3.99 0.74 -8.14
C TYR A 106 2.76 1.24 -8.88
N HIS A 107 1.86 0.30 -9.19
CA HIS A 107 0.53 0.57 -9.72
C HIS A 107 -0.50 -0.18 -8.89
N LEU A 108 -1.50 0.55 -8.40
CA LEU A 108 -2.64 -0.06 -7.71
C LEU A 108 -3.71 -0.43 -8.74
N ILE A 109 -4.22 -1.64 -8.63
CA ILE A 109 -5.33 -2.15 -9.44
C ILE A 109 -6.43 -2.55 -8.47
N LEU A 110 -7.40 -1.64 -8.27
CA LEU A 110 -8.45 -1.77 -7.27
C LEU A 110 -9.79 -2.15 -7.93
N ASN A 111 -9.78 -3.19 -8.74
CA ASN A 111 -10.95 -3.74 -9.42
C ASN A 111 -11.48 -4.99 -8.69
N LYS A 112 -12.10 -5.92 -9.42
CA LYS A 112 -12.64 -7.17 -8.86
C LYS A 112 -11.55 -8.08 -8.26
N ASP A 113 -10.31 -7.93 -8.73
CA ASP A 113 -9.15 -8.68 -8.24
C ASP A 113 -8.10 -7.66 -7.73
N PRO A 114 -8.32 -7.06 -6.56
CA PRO A 114 -7.44 -6.00 -6.07
C PRO A 114 -6.04 -6.49 -5.81
N HIS A 115 -5.06 -5.82 -6.40
CA HIS A 115 -3.65 -6.09 -6.18
C HIS A 115 -2.83 -4.87 -6.56
N ALA A 116 -1.54 -4.92 -6.27
CA ALA A 116 -0.58 -3.94 -6.75
C ALA A 116 0.47 -4.64 -7.59
N VAL A 117 1.03 -3.93 -8.55
CA VAL A 117 2.24 -4.33 -9.26
C VAL A 117 3.35 -3.41 -8.79
N VAL A 118 4.38 -3.98 -8.16
CA VAL A 118 5.52 -3.24 -7.64
C VAL A 118 6.75 -3.62 -8.47
N LYS A 119 7.45 -2.62 -8.97
CA LYS A 119 8.67 -2.81 -9.77
C LYS A 119 9.85 -2.14 -9.06
N THR A 120 10.87 -2.93 -8.77
CA THR A 120 12.11 -2.44 -8.17
C THR A 120 13.24 -2.55 -9.18
N THR A 121 13.93 -1.43 -9.40
CA THR A 121 15.17 -1.37 -10.18
C THR A 121 16.33 -1.27 -9.20
N PHE A 122 17.34 -2.10 -9.40
CA PHE A 122 18.49 -2.19 -8.51
C PHE A 122 19.75 -2.55 -9.30
N ARG A 123 20.90 -2.35 -8.68
CA ARG A 123 22.20 -2.81 -9.18
C ARG A 123 22.71 -3.91 -8.29
N GLY A 124 23.38 -4.88 -8.90
CA GLY A 124 24.04 -5.97 -8.19
C GLY A 124 25.11 -6.58 -9.06
N THR A 125 26.04 -7.33 -8.44
CA THR A 125 27.07 -8.05 -9.18
C THR A 125 26.52 -9.36 -9.72
N ASN A 126 26.87 -9.68 -10.97
CA ASN A 126 26.57 -10.97 -11.58
C ASN A 126 27.63 -12.00 -11.18
N ALA A 127 27.48 -13.25 -11.69
CA ALA A 127 28.40 -14.34 -11.40
C ALA A 127 29.85 -14.07 -11.85
N TYR A 128 30.05 -13.12 -12.74
CA TYR A 128 31.38 -12.75 -13.27
C TYR A 128 31.96 -11.51 -12.58
N GLY A 129 31.29 -10.99 -11.53
CA GLY A 129 31.76 -9.81 -10.79
C GLY A 129 31.42 -8.46 -11.45
N GLY A 130 30.71 -8.48 -12.58
CA GLY A 130 30.27 -7.24 -13.25
C GLY A 130 29.02 -6.66 -12.57
N VAL A 131 28.94 -5.33 -12.47
CA VAL A 131 27.75 -4.64 -11.93
C VAL A 131 26.69 -4.57 -13.02
N VAL A 132 25.50 -5.05 -12.73
CA VAL A 132 24.36 -5.11 -13.66
C VAL A 132 23.16 -4.41 -13.04
N LYS A 133 22.48 -3.58 -13.84
CA LYS A 133 21.21 -2.95 -13.48
C LYS A 133 20.06 -3.86 -13.91
N GLN A 134 19.16 -4.17 -12.99
CA GLN A 134 18.05 -5.09 -13.24
C GLN A 134 16.75 -4.50 -12.69
N THR A 135 15.62 -4.94 -13.27
CA THR A 135 14.28 -4.59 -12.78
C THR A 135 13.49 -5.87 -12.54
N VAL A 136 12.90 -5.96 -11.35
CA VAL A 136 12.04 -7.07 -10.95
C VAL A 136 10.66 -6.53 -10.67
N ALA A 137 9.64 -7.12 -11.27
CA ALA A 137 8.24 -6.81 -11.02
C ALA A 137 7.58 -7.91 -10.19
N ALA A 138 6.69 -7.52 -9.30
CA ALA A 138 5.96 -8.46 -8.43
C ALA A 138 4.50 -8.07 -8.33
N ARG A 139 3.65 -9.09 -8.23
CA ARG A 139 2.27 -8.93 -7.81
C ARG A 139 2.22 -8.95 -6.28
N VAL A 140 1.56 -7.96 -5.69
CA VAL A 140 1.52 -7.76 -4.25
C VAL A 140 0.07 -7.73 -3.77
N ASN A 141 -0.18 -8.41 -2.65
CA ASN A 141 -1.48 -8.38 -1.99
C ASN A 141 -1.61 -7.04 -1.25
N VAL A 142 -2.59 -6.22 -1.64
CA VAL A 142 -2.75 -4.87 -1.09
C VAL A 142 -3.30 -4.88 0.34
N ARG A 143 -3.92 -5.97 0.79
CA ARG A 143 -4.45 -6.09 2.16
C ARG A 143 -3.38 -6.50 3.15
N THR A 144 -2.49 -7.42 2.75
CA THR A 144 -1.44 -7.96 3.64
C THR A 144 -0.08 -7.33 3.39
N GLY A 145 0.12 -6.76 2.22
CA GLY A 145 1.43 -6.25 1.79
C GLY A 145 2.41 -7.32 1.34
N GLU A 146 2.01 -8.58 1.33
CA GLU A 146 2.88 -9.70 0.95
C GLU A 146 3.01 -9.80 -0.56
N VAL A 147 4.17 -10.27 -1.02
CA VAL A 147 4.41 -10.57 -2.42
C VAL A 147 3.75 -11.92 -2.75
N ASP A 148 2.82 -11.91 -3.70
CA ASP A 148 2.14 -13.12 -4.15
C ASP A 148 2.98 -13.89 -5.16
N SER A 149 3.57 -13.20 -6.11
CA SER A 149 4.38 -13.80 -7.17
C SER A 149 5.31 -12.78 -7.82
N ILE A 150 6.41 -13.29 -8.37
CA ILE A 150 7.28 -12.49 -9.23
C ILE A 150 6.74 -12.58 -10.65
N LEU A 151 6.63 -11.44 -11.31
CA LEU A 151 6.10 -11.35 -12.67
C LEU A 151 7.24 -11.39 -13.68
N ASP A 152 7.01 -12.12 -14.76
CA ASP A 152 7.94 -12.09 -15.89
C ASP A 152 7.76 -10.79 -16.67
N ASN A 153 8.87 -10.25 -17.12
CA ASN A 153 8.86 -9.04 -17.97
C ASN A 153 8.61 -9.37 -19.43
#